data_37fd326a0c7770bb763894e2274e11d0
#
_entry.id   37fd326a0c7770bb763894e2274e11d0
#
_cell.length_a   1.000
_cell.length_b   1.000
_cell.length_c   1.000
_cell.angle_alpha   90.00
_cell.angle_beta   90.00
_cell.angle_gamma   90.00
#
_symmetry.space_group_name_H-M   'P 1'
#
loop_
_entity.id
_entity.type
_entity.pdbx_description
1 polymer ?
#
loop_
_entity_poly.entity_id
_entity_poly.type
_entity_poly.pdbx_seq_one_letter_code
_entity_poly.pdbx_strand_id
1 'polypeptide(L)' 'MRTVKVEVPVDVMIEFAEKLSSTDFEHQITGTTEDDEVEIEIFFEKHESDAIDELEEYLQELIDNIEEEEED' A
#
# COMPACT_ATOMS: atom_id res chain seq x y z
N MET A 1 -6.02 -15.01 11.47
CA MET A 1 -5.85 -14.04 10.38
C MET A 1 -5.39 -12.70 10.91
N ARG A 2 -4.45 -12.10 10.25
CA ARG A 2 -3.91 -10.80 10.66
C ARG A 2 -4.35 -9.72 9.68
N THR A 3 -4.31 -8.49 10.14
CA THR A 3 -4.76 -7.36 9.35
C THR A 3 -3.78 -6.21 9.49
N VAL A 4 -3.50 -5.55 8.38
CA VAL A 4 -2.68 -4.33 8.39
C VAL A 4 -3.40 -3.27 7.58
N LYS A 5 -3.34 -2.04 8.05
CA LYS A 5 -3.89 -0.90 7.31
C LYS A 5 -2.75 -0.08 6.75
N VAL A 6 -2.86 0.27 5.49
CA VAL A 6 -1.89 1.14 4.84
C VAL A 6 -2.60 2.33 4.22
N GLU A 7 -1.90 3.45 4.17
CA GLU A 7 -2.41 4.66 3.55
C GLU A 7 -1.62 4.89 2.28
N VAL A 8 -2.30 4.91 1.16
CA VAL A 8 -1.65 4.98 -0.15
C VAL A 8 -2.01 6.30 -0.82
N PRO A 9 -1.04 7.18 -1.07
CA PRO A 9 -1.31 8.42 -1.79
C PRO A 9 -1.92 8.14 -3.16
N VAL A 10 -2.88 8.96 -3.58
CA VAL A 10 -3.56 8.74 -4.85
C VAL A 10 -2.60 8.74 -6.03
N ASP A 11 -1.49 9.47 -5.91
CA ASP A 11 -0.51 9.56 -6.98
C ASP A 11 0.15 8.23 -7.31
N VAL A 12 0.21 7.32 -6.36
CA VAL A 12 0.83 6.01 -6.55
C VAL A 12 -0.17 4.87 -6.41
N MET A 13 -1.45 5.21 -6.31
CA MET A 13 -2.48 4.19 -6.08
C MET A 13 -2.51 3.12 -7.17
N ILE A 14 -2.40 3.52 -8.42
CA ILE A 14 -2.43 2.57 -9.53
C ILE A 14 -1.28 1.59 -9.45
N GLU A 15 -0.08 2.10 -9.19
CA GLU A 15 1.11 1.27 -9.09
C GLU A 15 1.02 0.31 -7.91
N PHE A 16 0.55 0.82 -6.78
CA PHE A 16 0.39 -0.02 -5.60
C PHE A 16 -0.68 -1.08 -5.81
N ALA A 17 -1.79 -0.70 -6.45
CA ALA A 17 -2.87 -1.62 -6.74
C ALA A 17 -2.41 -2.76 -7.66
N GLU A 18 -1.58 -2.45 -8.63
CA GLU A 18 -1.04 -3.47 -9.52
C GLU A 18 -0.17 -4.45 -8.75
N LYS A 19 0.66 -3.94 -7.85
CA LYS A 19 1.49 -4.79 -7.02
C LYS A 19 0.64 -5.67 -6.12
N LEU A 20 -0.36 -5.07 -5.49
CA LEU A 20 -1.26 -5.80 -4.60
C LEU A 20 -2.02 -6.89 -5.35
N SER A 21 -2.45 -6.60 -6.58
CA SER A 21 -3.15 -7.57 -7.41
C SER A 21 -2.29 -8.77 -7.79
N SER A 22 -0.97 -8.59 -7.79
CA SER A 22 -0.07 -9.69 -8.11
C SER A 22 0.13 -10.63 -6.92
N THR A 23 -0.39 -10.25 -5.75
CA THR A 23 -0.34 -11.08 -4.56
C THR A 23 -1.68 -11.80 -4.38
N ASP A 24 -1.71 -12.77 -3.47
CA ASP A 24 -2.95 -13.49 -3.18
C ASP A 24 -3.66 -12.94 -1.94
N PHE A 25 -3.25 -11.79 -1.45
CA PHE A 25 -3.85 -11.21 -0.26
C PHE A 25 -5.24 -10.67 -0.53
N GLU A 26 -6.15 -10.92 0.40
CA GLU A 26 -7.44 -10.28 0.39
C GLU A 26 -7.26 -8.87 0.94
N HIS A 27 -7.99 -7.93 0.37
CA HIS A 27 -7.90 -6.55 0.83
C HIS A 27 -9.23 -5.85 0.58
N GLN A 28 -9.43 -4.72 1.27
CA GLN A 28 -10.58 -3.87 1.00
C GLN A 28 -10.19 -2.42 1.25
N ILE A 29 -10.79 -1.55 0.46
CA ILE A 29 -10.61 -0.11 0.63
C ILE A 29 -11.62 0.35 1.67
N THR A 30 -11.13 0.94 2.76
CA THR A 30 -11.99 1.33 3.87
C THR A 30 -12.37 2.80 3.84
N GLY A 31 -11.65 3.61 3.06
CA GLY A 31 -11.99 5.02 2.96
C GLY A 31 -10.81 5.83 2.44
N THR A 32 -10.94 7.14 2.58
CA THR A 32 -9.85 8.05 2.21
C THR A 32 -9.56 8.96 3.40
N THR A 33 -8.35 9.50 3.42
CA THR A 33 -7.95 10.42 4.48
C THR A 33 -8.05 11.86 3.99
N GLU A 34 -7.86 12.80 4.90
CA GLU A 34 -7.88 14.22 4.55
C GLU A 34 -6.70 14.61 3.67
N ASP A 35 -5.66 13.80 3.67
CA ASP A 35 -4.45 14.05 2.87
C ASP A 35 -4.52 13.45 1.48
N ASP A 36 -5.71 13.07 1.02
CA ASP A 36 -5.92 12.44 -0.29
C ASP A 36 -5.18 11.10 -0.40
N GLU A 37 -5.20 10.35 0.67
CA GLU A 37 -4.64 9.00 0.69
C GLU A 37 -5.77 8.00 0.81
N VAL A 38 -5.60 6.85 0.19
CA VAL A 38 -6.60 5.78 0.23
C VAL A 38 -6.20 4.80 1.32
N GLU A 39 -7.13 4.52 2.23
CA GLU A 39 -6.89 3.53 3.29
C GLU A 39 -7.27 2.15 2.78
N ILE A 40 -6.32 1.24 2.84
CA ILE A 40 -6.52 -0.14 2.40
C ILE A 40 -6.23 -1.07 3.56
N GLU A 41 -7.16 -1.97 3.83
CA GLU A 41 -6.99 -2.98 4.86
C GLU A 41 -6.62 -4.28 4.16
N ILE A 42 -5.49 -4.86 4.53
CA ILE A 42 -4.99 -6.08 3.91
C ILE A 42 -5.01 -7.21 4.92
N PHE A 43 -5.55 -8.34 4.52
CA PHE A 43 -5.67 -9.53 5.38
C PHE A 43 -4.61 -10.54 4.99
N PHE A 44 -3.93 -11.11 5.98
CA PHE A 44 -2.86 -12.06 5.71
C PHE A 44 -2.71 -13.07 6.84
N GLU A 45 -2.01 -14.16 6.57
CA GLU A 45 -1.70 -15.16 7.57
C GLU A 45 -0.32 -14.90 8.15
N LYS A 46 -0.07 -15.46 9.33
CA LYS A 46 1.19 -15.24 10.03
C LYS A 46 2.41 -15.57 9.17
N HIS A 47 2.32 -16.66 8.40
CA HIS A 47 3.45 -17.08 7.57
C HIS A 47 3.68 -16.16 6.36
N GLU A 48 2.78 -15.23 6.11
CA GLU A 48 2.89 -14.28 5.01
C GLU A 48 3.45 -12.93 5.46
N SER A 49 3.87 -12.82 6.71
CA SER A 49 4.37 -11.56 7.25
C SER A 49 5.53 -10.97 6.44
N ASP A 50 6.42 -11.82 5.94
CA ASP A 50 7.55 -11.34 5.14
C ASP A 50 7.09 -10.70 3.85
N ALA A 51 6.06 -11.27 3.23
CA ALA A 51 5.51 -10.70 1.99
C ALA A 51 4.83 -9.36 2.27
N ILE A 52 4.19 -9.24 3.42
CA ILE A 52 3.58 -7.97 3.83
C ILE A 52 4.66 -6.91 4.04
N ASP A 53 5.78 -7.27 4.67
CA ASP A 53 6.88 -6.34 4.87
C ASP A 53 7.42 -5.83 3.53
N GLU A 54 7.54 -6.71 2.55
CA GLU A 54 7.98 -6.32 1.22
C GLU A 54 7.00 -5.37 0.56
N LEU A 55 5.71 -5.61 0.75
CA LEU A 55 4.68 -4.76 0.19
C LEU A 55 4.75 -3.36 0.80
N GLU A 56 4.95 -3.28 2.11
CA GLU A 56 5.09 -2.00 2.78
C GLU A 56 6.35 -1.25 2.33
N GLU A 57 7.44 -1.96 2.11
CA GLU A 57 8.66 -1.35 1.60
C GLU A 57 8.44 -0.80 0.19
N TYR A 58 7.71 -1.54 -0.64
CA TYR A 58 7.40 -1.08 -1.98
C TYR A 58 6.60 0.22 -1.94
N LEU A 59 5.61 0.27 -1.04
CA LEU A 59 4.82 1.48 -0.87
C LEU A 59 5.70 2.65 -0.44
N GLN A 60 6.62 2.41 0.48
CA GLN A 60 7.50 3.47 0.94
C GLN A 60 8.38 4.01 -0.19
N GLU A 61 8.84 3.12 -1.06
CA GLU A 61 9.61 3.55 -2.22
C GLU A 61 8.81 4.39 -3.17
N LEU A 62 7.54 4.04 -3.38
CA LEU A 62 6.67 4.84 -4.23
C LEU A 62 6.48 6.24 -3.66
N ILE A 63 6.31 6.33 -2.35
CA ILE A 63 6.14 7.63 -1.68
C ILE A 63 7.41 8.46 -1.79
N ASP A 64 8.57 7.84 -1.59
CA ASP A 64 9.85 8.54 -1.70
C ASP A 64 10.06 9.08 -3.11
N ASN A 65 9.62 8.35 -4.12
CA ASN A 65 9.75 8.79 -5.50
C ASN A 65 8.88 10.01 -5.79
N ILE A 66 7.71 10.09 -5.17
CA ILE A 66 6.85 11.26 -5.32
C ILE A 66 7.58 12.49 -4.81
N GLU A 67 8.20 12.39 -3.65
CA GLU A 67 8.90 13.51 -3.04
C GLU A 67 10.05 13.99 -3.92
N GLU A 68 10.74 13.08 -4.58
CA GLU A 68 11.82 13.45 -5.47
C GLU A 68 11.32 14.22 -6.68
N GLU A 69 10.16 13.84 -7.20
CA GLU A 69 9.59 14.52 -8.34
C GLU A 69 9.16 15.96 -8.01
N GLU A 70 8.75 16.18 -6.79
CA GLU A 70 8.29 17.50 -6.37
C GLU A 70 9.41 18.51 -6.26
N GLU A 71 10.62 18.07 -6.15
CA GLU A 71 11.76 18.98 -6.03
C GLU A 71 12.08 19.74 -7.30
N ASP A 72 11.52 19.35 -8.40
CA ASP A 72 11.69 20.07 -9.63
C ASP A 72 10.86 21.38 -9.63
#